data_522cd13e3ccf574b489768c7fbcb3fa5
#
_entry.id   522cd13e3ccf574b489768c7fbcb3fa5
#
_cell.length_a   1.000
_cell.length_b   1.000
_cell.length_c   1.000
_cell.angle_alpha   90.00
_cell.angle_beta   90.00
_cell.angle_gamma   90.00
#
_symmetry.space_group_name_H-M   'P 1'
#
loop_
_entity.id
_entity.type
_entity.pdbx_description
1 polymer ?
#
loop_
_entity_poly.entity_id
_entity_poly.type
_entity_poly.pdbx_seq_one_letter_code
_entity_poly.pdbx_strand_id
1 'polypeptide(L)'
;EKKAVRTDNAKIKRVELHMHTQMSTMDGITPAKNLIKRAMKWGMKSIAITDHGSVQAFPDAHKMLGVNNPDMKVLYGVEAYLVPDKVPSVSNPKGQDLHTTYCVLDLETTGLSFRTEKITEIGIMKMNEKGEVIDEFECFVNPEKPIPQRVVEVTNITDDMVKDAETIDKVMPKVLEF
;
A
#
# COMPACT_ATOMS: atom_id res chain seq x y z
N GLU A 1 9.96 30.63 11.53
CA GLU A 1 10.20 30.85 10.07
C GLU A 1 8.92 31.30 9.40
N LYS A 2 8.98 32.42 8.64
CA LYS A 2 7.83 32.86 7.84
C LYS A 2 7.66 31.88 6.67
N LYS A 3 6.53 31.19 6.61
CA LYS A 3 6.18 30.33 5.47
C LYS A 3 6.19 31.17 4.18
N ALA A 4 6.98 30.74 3.19
CA ALA A 4 7.02 31.39 1.88
C ALA A 4 5.62 31.34 1.24
N VAL A 5 5.12 32.51 0.85
CA VAL A 5 3.84 32.60 0.12
C VAL A 5 4.11 32.23 -1.34
N ARG A 6 3.64 31.04 -1.74
CA ARG A 6 3.73 30.61 -3.14
C ARG A 6 2.63 31.29 -3.97
N THR A 7 3.01 31.85 -5.11
CA THR A 7 2.11 32.44 -6.09
C THR A 7 2.27 31.74 -7.44
N ASP A 8 1.21 31.71 -8.22
CA ASP A 8 1.26 31.26 -9.60
C ASP A 8 1.15 32.49 -10.53
N ASN A 9 2.23 32.81 -11.23
CA ASN A 9 2.33 33.93 -12.14
C ASN A 9 2.21 33.53 -13.62
N ALA A 10 1.87 32.26 -13.92
CA ALA A 10 1.67 31.81 -15.28
C ALA A 10 0.53 32.58 -15.97
N LYS A 11 0.75 33.01 -17.20
CA LYS A 11 -0.28 33.71 -18.01
C LYS A 11 -1.43 32.79 -18.38
N ILE A 12 -1.11 31.53 -18.71
CA ILE A 12 -2.09 30.49 -19.00
C ILE A 12 -2.13 29.56 -17.78
N LYS A 13 -3.30 29.44 -17.15
CA LYS A 13 -3.49 28.58 -16.00
C LYS A 13 -3.77 27.15 -16.45
N ARG A 14 -3.10 26.19 -15.81
CA ARG A 14 -3.41 24.78 -16.03
C ARG A 14 -4.74 24.40 -15.39
N VAL A 15 -5.33 23.33 -15.84
CA VAL A 15 -6.39 22.60 -15.15
C VAL A 15 -5.75 21.44 -14.39
N GLU A 16 -5.93 21.38 -13.08
CA GLU A 16 -5.50 20.22 -12.30
C GLU A 16 -6.51 19.09 -12.49
N LEU A 17 -6.05 17.99 -13.06
CA LEU A 17 -6.91 16.85 -13.39
C LEU A 17 -6.73 15.65 -12.45
N HIS A 18 -5.74 15.70 -11.56
CA HIS A 18 -5.45 14.63 -10.60
C HIS A 18 -5.15 15.23 -9.23
N MET A 19 -6.14 15.26 -8.36
CA MET A 19 -6.03 15.93 -7.07
C MET A 19 -6.75 15.14 -5.99
N HIS A 20 -6.04 14.90 -4.89
CA HIS A 20 -6.55 14.20 -3.73
C HIS A 20 -6.87 15.17 -2.60
N THR A 21 -8.01 14.97 -1.95
CA THR A 21 -8.42 15.67 -0.75
C THR A 21 -8.10 14.84 0.49
N GLN A 22 -8.44 15.35 1.68
CA GLN A 22 -8.35 14.58 2.92
C GLN A 22 -9.20 13.29 2.93
N MET A 23 -10.08 13.10 1.93
CA MET A 23 -10.88 11.88 1.80
C MET A 23 -10.10 10.73 1.16
N SER A 24 -8.94 11.01 0.57
CA SER A 24 -7.93 10.00 0.21
C SER A 24 -7.12 9.66 1.46
N THR A 25 -7.62 8.69 2.23
CA THR A 25 -7.02 8.27 3.50
C THR A 25 -5.54 7.90 3.32
N MET A 26 -4.69 8.38 4.21
CA MET A 26 -3.23 8.19 4.23
C MET A 26 -2.45 8.91 3.11
N ASP A 27 -3.13 9.60 2.18
CA ASP A 27 -2.49 10.30 1.08
C ASP A 27 -2.82 11.81 1.09
N GLY A 28 -4.08 12.18 1.12
CA GLY A 28 -4.52 13.58 1.16
C GLY A 28 -4.73 14.11 2.57
N ILE A 29 -4.25 15.33 2.84
CA ILE A 29 -4.42 15.99 4.15
C ILE A 29 -5.24 17.29 4.07
N THR A 30 -5.53 17.77 2.88
CA THR A 30 -6.16 19.08 2.69
C THR A 30 -7.64 18.96 2.38
N PRO A 31 -8.54 19.65 3.12
CA PRO A 31 -9.97 19.69 2.80
C PRO A 31 -10.25 20.20 1.38
N ALA A 32 -11.23 19.62 0.68
CA ALA A 32 -11.61 19.98 -0.69
C ALA A 32 -11.83 21.49 -0.86
N LYS A 33 -12.56 22.12 0.07
CA LYS A 33 -12.80 23.56 0.06
C LYS A 33 -11.54 24.43 0.08
N ASN A 34 -10.48 23.98 0.75
CA ASN A 34 -9.22 24.71 0.82
C ASN A 34 -8.43 24.59 -0.49
N LEU A 35 -8.48 23.44 -1.14
CA LEU A 35 -7.90 23.20 -2.46
C LEU A 35 -8.60 24.06 -3.51
N ILE A 36 -9.94 24.07 -3.52
CA ILE A 36 -10.74 24.91 -4.42
C ILE A 36 -10.42 26.41 -4.23
N LYS A 37 -10.40 26.89 -2.98
CA LYS A 37 -10.02 28.29 -2.67
C LYS A 37 -8.62 28.62 -3.17
N ARG A 38 -7.68 27.70 -3.04
CA ARG A 38 -6.31 27.88 -3.52
C ARG A 38 -6.27 28.00 -5.05
N ALA A 39 -6.97 27.12 -5.75
CA ALA A 39 -7.07 27.13 -7.21
C ALA A 39 -7.68 28.44 -7.73
N MET A 40 -8.79 28.88 -7.11
CA MET A 40 -9.42 30.17 -7.42
C MET A 40 -8.45 31.33 -7.19
N LYS A 41 -7.74 31.36 -6.06
CA LYS A 41 -6.74 32.40 -5.75
C LYS A 41 -5.61 32.45 -6.78
N TRP A 42 -5.25 31.31 -7.39
CA TRP A 42 -4.26 31.24 -8.45
C TRP A 42 -4.81 31.55 -9.85
N GLY A 43 -6.12 31.83 -9.95
CA GLY A 43 -6.79 32.14 -11.21
C GLY A 43 -7.11 30.94 -12.09
N MET A 44 -7.06 29.73 -11.54
CA MET A 44 -7.53 28.53 -12.23
C MET A 44 -9.06 28.61 -12.40
N LYS A 45 -9.55 28.12 -13.54
CA LYS A 45 -10.99 28.11 -13.86
C LYS A 45 -11.64 26.74 -13.71
N SER A 46 -10.82 25.70 -13.59
CA SER A 46 -11.29 24.32 -13.41
C SER A 46 -10.28 23.51 -12.62
N ILE A 47 -10.78 22.55 -11.85
CA ILE A 47 -10.00 21.51 -11.16
C ILE A 47 -10.78 20.21 -11.16
N ALA A 48 -10.10 19.07 -11.08
CA ALA A 48 -10.73 17.79 -10.80
C ALA A 48 -10.50 17.39 -9.34
N ILE A 49 -11.49 16.73 -8.74
CA ILE A 49 -11.33 16.00 -7.47
C ILE A 49 -11.37 14.52 -7.84
N THR A 50 -10.28 13.81 -7.54
CA THR A 50 -10.07 12.41 -7.93
C THR A 50 -9.51 11.62 -6.74
N ASP A 51 -10.26 11.56 -5.64
CA ASP A 51 -9.84 10.84 -4.45
C ASP A 51 -9.75 9.32 -4.72
N HIS A 52 -8.87 8.64 -3.98
CA HIS A 52 -8.68 7.19 -4.05
C HIS A 52 -9.95 6.44 -3.64
N GLY A 53 -10.58 5.76 -4.59
CA GLY A 53 -11.75 4.91 -4.37
C GLY A 53 -12.94 5.59 -3.67
N SER A 54 -12.96 6.94 -3.63
CA SER A 54 -13.89 7.72 -2.81
C SER A 54 -14.48 8.91 -3.58
N VAL A 55 -15.73 9.22 -3.28
CA VAL A 55 -16.45 10.41 -3.78
C VAL A 55 -16.93 11.31 -2.64
N GLN A 56 -16.44 11.10 -1.43
CA GLN A 56 -16.91 11.77 -0.22
C GLN A 56 -16.63 13.27 -0.18
N ALA A 57 -15.68 13.78 -0.97
CA ALA A 57 -15.40 15.20 -1.09
C ALA A 57 -16.43 15.96 -1.96
N PHE A 58 -17.27 15.29 -2.75
CA PHE A 58 -18.19 15.93 -3.68
C PHE A 58 -19.24 16.81 -3.01
N PRO A 59 -19.91 16.40 -1.91
CA PRO A 59 -20.84 17.25 -1.21
C PRO A 59 -20.23 18.56 -0.72
N ASP A 60 -19.00 18.52 -0.23
CA ASP A 60 -18.28 19.72 0.25
C ASP A 60 -17.97 20.69 -0.89
N ALA A 61 -17.52 20.18 -2.03
CA ALA A 61 -17.26 20.99 -3.21
C ALA A 61 -18.56 21.59 -3.77
N HIS A 62 -19.62 20.80 -3.86
CA HIS A 62 -20.93 21.24 -4.31
C HIS A 62 -21.55 22.30 -3.40
N LYS A 63 -21.50 22.08 -2.07
CA LYS A 63 -21.98 23.06 -1.09
C LYS A 63 -21.24 24.40 -1.18
N MET A 64 -19.96 24.36 -1.53
CA MET A 64 -19.14 25.56 -1.64
C MET A 64 -19.44 26.37 -2.92
N LEU A 65 -19.61 25.70 -4.06
CA LEU A 65 -19.67 26.35 -5.38
C LEU A 65 -21.06 26.40 -6.00
N GLY A 66 -21.98 25.53 -5.57
CA GLY A 66 -23.28 25.34 -6.22
C GLY A 66 -23.16 24.66 -7.58
N VAL A 67 -24.30 24.62 -8.31
CA VAL A 67 -24.41 23.87 -9.58
C VAL A 67 -23.69 24.55 -10.74
N ASN A 68 -23.77 25.88 -10.81
CA ASN A 68 -23.26 26.67 -11.95
C ASN A 68 -22.43 27.85 -11.47
N ASN A 69 -21.28 27.57 -10.88
CA ASN A 69 -20.38 28.67 -10.47
C ASN A 69 -19.66 29.23 -11.70
N PRO A 70 -19.76 30.55 -11.98
CA PRO A 70 -19.13 31.17 -13.15
C PRO A 70 -17.61 31.25 -13.05
N ASP A 71 -17.05 31.20 -11.84
CA ASP A 71 -15.64 31.43 -11.59
C ASP A 71 -14.81 30.17 -11.50
N MET A 72 -15.43 29.03 -11.14
CA MET A 72 -14.74 27.77 -10.92
C MET A 72 -15.62 26.56 -11.30
N LYS A 73 -15.12 25.72 -12.19
CA LYS A 73 -15.72 24.42 -12.52
C LYS A 73 -14.98 23.31 -11.78
N VAL A 74 -15.70 22.48 -11.02
CA VAL A 74 -15.16 21.25 -10.46
C VAL A 74 -15.55 20.07 -11.35
N LEU A 75 -14.56 19.29 -11.74
CA LEU A 75 -14.73 18.00 -12.41
C LEU A 75 -14.74 16.94 -11.30
N TYR A 76 -15.85 16.23 -11.20
CA TYR A 76 -16.04 15.15 -10.23
C TYR A 76 -15.57 13.83 -10.81
N GLY A 77 -14.54 13.28 -10.24
CA GLY A 77 -13.91 12.03 -10.67
C GLY A 77 -13.52 11.17 -9.48
N VAL A 78 -12.99 10.02 -9.77
CA VAL A 78 -12.45 9.10 -8.77
C VAL A 78 -11.22 8.42 -9.35
N GLU A 79 -10.20 8.24 -8.53
CA GLU A 79 -9.10 7.33 -8.87
C GLU A 79 -9.55 5.91 -8.54
N ALA A 80 -9.97 5.19 -9.59
CA ALA A 80 -10.51 3.85 -9.45
C ALA A 80 -9.41 2.80 -9.50
N TYR A 81 -9.59 1.74 -8.72
CA TYR A 81 -8.73 0.57 -8.77
C TYR A 81 -9.30 -0.44 -9.76
N LEU A 82 -8.59 -0.67 -10.86
CA LEU A 82 -8.93 -1.73 -11.80
C LEU A 82 -8.29 -3.05 -11.35
N VAL A 83 -9.10 -3.96 -10.89
CA VAL A 83 -8.67 -5.30 -10.48
C VAL A 83 -9.21 -6.31 -11.49
N PRO A 84 -8.36 -7.22 -12.04
CA PRO A 84 -8.86 -8.32 -12.86
C PRO A 84 -9.70 -9.26 -11.98
N ASP A 85 -10.98 -9.38 -12.28
CA ASP A 85 -11.93 -10.25 -11.59
C ASP A 85 -11.69 -11.76 -11.82
N LYS A 86 -10.73 -12.09 -12.69
CA LYS A 86 -10.32 -13.47 -12.99
C LYS A 86 -9.07 -13.94 -12.24
N VAL A 87 -8.54 -13.13 -11.32
CA VAL A 87 -7.42 -13.60 -10.48
C VAL A 87 -7.98 -14.58 -9.45
N PRO A 88 -7.61 -15.87 -9.52
CA PRO A 88 -8.10 -16.85 -8.58
C PRO A 88 -7.58 -16.54 -7.17
N SER A 89 -8.46 -16.64 -6.17
CA SER A 89 -8.08 -16.49 -4.75
C SER A 89 -7.20 -17.66 -4.27
N VAL A 90 -7.18 -18.75 -5.02
CA VAL A 90 -6.39 -19.95 -4.73
C VAL A 90 -5.52 -20.25 -5.93
N SER A 91 -4.20 -20.33 -5.73
CA SER A 91 -3.23 -20.81 -6.71
C SER A 91 -3.12 -22.34 -6.64
N ASN A 92 -3.03 -22.99 -7.79
CA ASN A 92 -2.87 -24.45 -7.89
C ASN A 92 -3.90 -25.27 -7.09
N PRO A 93 -5.22 -25.02 -7.24
CA PRO A 93 -6.23 -25.76 -6.51
C PRO A 93 -6.18 -27.24 -6.87
N LYS A 94 -6.20 -28.12 -5.87
CA LYS A 94 -6.24 -29.58 -6.01
C LYS A 94 -7.55 -30.18 -5.54
N GLY A 95 -8.60 -29.33 -5.40
CA GLY A 95 -9.89 -29.75 -4.89
C GLY A 95 -9.92 -30.03 -3.39
N GLN A 96 -9.03 -29.38 -2.64
CA GLN A 96 -9.00 -29.47 -1.18
C GLN A 96 -10.31 -28.97 -0.58
N ASP A 97 -10.78 -29.64 0.47
CA ASP A 97 -11.87 -29.15 1.30
C ASP A 97 -11.42 -27.93 2.13
N LEU A 98 -12.33 -27.05 2.44
CA LEU A 98 -12.09 -25.96 3.39
C LEU A 98 -11.95 -26.46 4.83
N HIS A 99 -12.55 -27.60 5.15
CA HIS A 99 -12.39 -28.31 6.42
C HIS A 99 -11.16 -29.21 6.37
N THR A 100 -9.99 -28.60 6.47
CA THR A 100 -8.71 -29.28 6.35
C THR A 100 -7.66 -28.68 7.27
N THR A 101 -6.47 -29.22 7.26
CA THR A 101 -5.29 -28.62 7.90
C THR A 101 -4.72 -27.52 7.01
N TYR A 102 -4.41 -26.38 7.59
CA TYR A 102 -3.78 -25.25 6.93
C TYR A 102 -2.35 -25.05 7.45
N CYS A 103 -1.43 -24.73 6.55
CA CYS A 103 -0.14 -24.16 6.90
C CYS A 103 -0.17 -22.66 6.58
N VAL A 104 -0.04 -21.82 7.60
CA VAL A 104 0.08 -20.37 7.49
C VAL A 104 1.56 -20.05 7.48
N LEU A 105 2.04 -19.49 6.38
CA LEU A 105 3.44 -19.16 6.15
C LEU A 105 3.64 -17.66 6.19
N ASP A 106 4.64 -17.23 6.92
CA ASP A 106 5.16 -15.86 6.90
C ASP A 106 6.67 -15.84 6.66
N LEU A 107 7.17 -14.82 5.98
CA LEU A 107 8.57 -14.70 5.57
C LEU A 107 9.09 -13.29 5.85
N GLU A 108 10.21 -13.21 6.56
CA GLU A 108 11.00 -11.99 6.58
C GLU A 108 12.13 -12.06 5.55
N THR A 109 12.43 -10.92 4.92
CA THR A 109 13.34 -10.85 3.79
C THR A 109 14.23 -9.62 3.83
N THR A 110 15.31 -9.60 3.06
CA THR A 110 16.19 -8.42 2.90
C THR A 110 15.56 -7.28 2.12
N GLY A 111 14.30 -7.41 1.65
CA GLY A 111 13.53 -6.40 0.92
C GLY A 111 12.41 -6.99 0.09
N LEU A 112 11.68 -6.15 -0.66
CA LEU A 112 10.39 -6.51 -1.28
C LEU A 112 10.49 -7.21 -2.65
N SER A 113 11.67 -7.25 -3.28
CA SER A 113 11.82 -7.83 -4.61
C SER A 113 12.06 -9.34 -4.55
N PHE A 114 11.08 -10.15 -4.89
CA PHE A 114 11.21 -11.61 -4.95
C PHE A 114 12.30 -12.12 -5.90
N ARG A 115 12.84 -11.27 -6.80
CA ARG A 115 13.91 -11.64 -7.74
C ARG A 115 15.31 -11.41 -7.19
N THR A 116 15.50 -10.45 -6.31
CA THR A 116 16.83 -9.99 -5.86
C THR A 116 17.04 -10.11 -4.37
N GLU A 117 15.95 -10.17 -3.61
CA GLU A 117 16.03 -10.23 -2.15
C GLU A 117 16.05 -11.67 -1.64
N LYS A 118 16.51 -11.84 -0.41
CA LYS A 118 16.73 -13.13 0.23
C LYS A 118 15.88 -13.25 1.49
N ILE A 119 15.50 -14.46 1.83
CA ILE A 119 14.79 -14.78 3.06
C ILE A 119 15.75 -14.68 4.25
N THR A 120 15.30 -14.08 5.35
CA THR A 120 16.02 -13.98 6.61
C THR A 120 15.38 -14.76 7.75
N GLU A 121 14.05 -15.00 7.66
CA GLU A 121 13.30 -15.81 8.62
C GLU A 121 12.13 -16.51 7.93
N ILE A 122 11.80 -17.70 8.41
CA ILE A 122 10.61 -18.47 7.99
C ILE A 122 9.83 -18.83 9.24
N GLY A 123 8.57 -18.43 9.29
CA GLY A 123 7.58 -18.84 10.29
C GLY A 123 6.45 -19.62 9.64
N ILE A 124 6.11 -20.80 10.16
CA ILE A 124 4.98 -21.59 9.69
C ILE A 124 4.18 -22.08 10.89
N MET A 125 2.87 -21.82 10.87
CA MET A 125 1.93 -22.43 11.81
C MET A 125 1.06 -23.43 11.06
N LYS A 126 0.96 -24.63 11.60
CA LYS A 126 0.03 -25.66 11.13
C LYS A 126 -1.22 -25.63 12.00
N MET A 127 -2.37 -25.41 11.39
CA MET A 127 -3.65 -25.30 12.08
C MET A 127 -4.62 -26.37 11.59
N ASN A 128 -5.43 -26.90 12.50
CA ASN A 128 -6.53 -27.79 12.16
C ASN A 128 -7.76 -26.98 11.62
N GLU A 129 -8.80 -27.71 11.23
CA GLU A 129 -10.07 -27.14 10.73
C GLU A 129 -10.79 -26.20 11.72
N LYS A 130 -10.47 -26.30 13.02
CA LYS A 130 -11.05 -25.43 14.08
C LYS A 130 -10.22 -24.17 14.34
N GLY A 131 -9.08 -24.01 13.65
CA GLY A 131 -8.16 -22.90 13.86
C GLY A 131 -7.24 -23.08 15.06
N GLU A 132 -7.15 -24.29 15.63
CA GLU A 132 -6.20 -24.60 16.69
C GLU A 132 -4.84 -24.90 16.10
N VAL A 133 -3.78 -24.26 16.63
CA VAL A 133 -2.39 -24.54 16.22
C VAL A 133 -1.99 -25.92 16.73
N ILE A 134 -1.56 -26.78 15.81
CA ILE A 134 -1.18 -28.18 16.10
C ILE A 134 0.30 -28.43 15.93
N ASP A 135 1.01 -27.55 15.21
CA ASP A 135 2.46 -27.63 15.02
C ASP A 135 3.02 -26.28 14.58
N GLU A 136 4.30 -26.01 14.86
CA GLU A 136 4.96 -24.76 14.53
C GLU A 136 6.39 -25.04 14.04
N PHE A 137 6.81 -24.28 13.03
CA PHE A 137 8.17 -24.28 12.51
C PHE A 137 8.65 -22.83 12.40
N GLU A 138 9.78 -22.51 13.00
CA GLU A 138 10.39 -21.20 12.94
C GLU A 138 11.91 -21.34 12.84
N CYS A 139 12.52 -20.60 11.94
CA CYS A 139 13.98 -20.55 11.86
C CYS A 139 14.47 -19.29 11.16
N PHE A 140 15.63 -18.81 11.58
CA PHE A 140 16.41 -17.85 10.81
C PHE A 140 17.08 -18.53 9.61
N VAL A 141 17.28 -17.74 8.57
CA VAL A 141 17.96 -18.15 7.33
C VAL A 141 19.09 -17.17 7.06
N ASN A 142 20.28 -17.67 6.78
CA ASN A 142 21.39 -16.82 6.36
C ASN A 142 21.16 -16.34 4.92
N PRO A 143 20.94 -15.03 4.69
CA PRO A 143 20.66 -14.49 3.36
C PRO A 143 21.92 -14.40 2.48
N GLU A 144 23.12 -14.67 3.02
CA GLU A 144 24.40 -14.56 2.33
C GLU A 144 24.68 -13.16 1.75
N LYS A 145 23.99 -12.15 2.27
CA LYS A 145 24.13 -10.73 1.91
C LYS A 145 23.76 -9.84 3.09
N PRO A 146 24.27 -8.61 3.18
CA PRO A 146 23.91 -7.68 4.25
C PRO A 146 22.44 -7.32 4.23
N ILE A 147 21.82 -7.20 5.40
CA ILE A 147 20.45 -6.74 5.58
C ILE A 147 20.46 -5.20 5.59
N PRO A 148 19.73 -4.52 4.69
CA PRO A 148 19.66 -3.06 4.67
C PRO A 148 19.11 -2.49 5.99
N GLN A 149 19.68 -1.40 6.50
CA GLN A 149 19.28 -0.79 7.76
C GLN A 149 17.77 -0.52 7.85
N ARG A 150 17.15 -0.06 6.76
CA ARG A 150 15.70 0.18 6.68
C ARG A 150 14.87 -1.10 6.90
N VAL A 151 15.43 -2.27 6.57
CA VAL A 151 14.75 -3.57 6.77
C VAL A 151 14.91 -3.98 8.22
N VAL A 152 16.10 -3.81 8.81
CA VAL A 152 16.33 -4.03 10.24
C VAL A 152 15.36 -3.21 11.10
N GLU A 153 15.07 -1.96 10.73
CA GLU A 153 14.10 -1.08 11.43
C GLU A 153 12.67 -1.60 11.40
N VAL A 154 12.30 -2.41 10.42
CA VAL A 154 10.96 -2.99 10.26
C VAL A 154 10.87 -4.38 10.90
N THR A 155 11.84 -5.25 10.60
CA THR A 155 11.82 -6.68 10.99
C THR A 155 12.48 -6.92 12.35
N ASN A 156 13.34 -5.99 12.81
CA ASN A 156 14.27 -6.16 13.93
C ASN A 156 15.29 -7.29 13.75
N ILE A 157 15.44 -7.86 12.56
CA ILE A 157 16.42 -8.90 12.25
C ILE A 157 17.73 -8.25 11.79
N THR A 158 18.81 -8.55 12.50
CA THR A 158 20.14 -8.03 12.21
C THR A 158 21.04 -9.07 11.54
N ASP A 159 22.12 -8.64 10.88
CA ASP A 159 23.11 -9.55 10.29
C ASP A 159 23.68 -10.51 11.34
N ASP A 160 23.90 -10.06 12.59
CA ASP A 160 24.40 -10.89 13.67
C ASP A 160 23.46 -12.04 14.06
N MET A 161 22.15 -11.86 13.91
CA MET A 161 21.15 -12.90 14.23
C MET A 161 21.15 -14.03 13.20
N VAL A 162 21.46 -13.72 11.94
CA VAL A 162 21.36 -14.67 10.82
C VAL A 162 22.68 -15.21 10.31
N LYS A 163 23.82 -14.65 10.72
CA LYS A 163 25.16 -15.02 10.19
C LYS A 163 25.52 -16.50 10.38
N ASP A 164 25.11 -17.09 11.50
CA ASP A 164 25.40 -18.48 11.84
C ASP A 164 24.21 -19.41 11.52
N ALA A 165 23.11 -18.89 10.94
CA ALA A 165 21.97 -19.66 10.50
C ALA A 165 22.30 -20.46 9.23
N GLU A 166 21.51 -21.51 8.98
CA GLU A 166 21.62 -22.29 7.75
C GLU A 166 21.16 -21.46 6.54
N THR A 167 21.74 -21.73 5.39
CA THR A 167 21.34 -21.14 4.11
C THR A 167 20.04 -21.76 3.60
N ILE A 168 19.36 -21.06 2.69
CA ILE A 168 18.03 -21.45 2.21
C ILE A 168 17.98 -22.85 1.57
N ASP A 169 19.05 -23.27 0.91
CA ASP A 169 19.18 -24.60 0.31
C ASP A 169 19.12 -25.74 1.35
N LYS A 170 19.56 -25.49 2.58
CA LYS A 170 19.48 -26.45 3.70
C LYS A 170 18.16 -26.36 4.47
N VAL A 171 17.58 -25.17 4.55
CA VAL A 171 16.32 -24.93 5.27
C VAL A 171 15.11 -25.38 4.45
N MET A 172 15.11 -25.14 3.14
CA MET A 172 13.94 -25.44 2.29
C MET A 172 13.50 -26.91 2.31
N PRO A 173 14.41 -27.92 2.32
CA PRO A 173 13.98 -29.32 2.49
C PRO A 173 13.18 -29.57 3.79
N LYS A 174 13.60 -28.93 4.91
CA LYS A 174 12.90 -29.03 6.20
C LYS A 174 11.50 -28.39 6.16
N VAL A 175 11.39 -27.25 5.50
CA VAL A 175 10.12 -26.56 5.26
C VAL A 175 9.15 -27.40 4.43
N LEU A 176 9.66 -28.11 3.43
CA LEU A 176 8.85 -28.98 2.57
C LEU A 176 8.43 -30.28 3.24
N GLU A 177 9.18 -30.74 4.22
CA GLU A 177 8.86 -31.92 5.03
C GLU A 177 7.83 -31.60 6.12
N PHE A 178 7.88 -30.39 6.68
CA PHE A 178 6.93 -29.87 7.66
C PHE A 178 5.53 -29.74 7.06
#